data_959e138b1aa1a96b3a2ed6719526cb19
#
_entry.id   959e138b1aa1a96b3a2ed6719526cb19
#
_cell.length_a   1.000
_cell.length_b   1.000
_cell.length_c   1.000
_cell.angle_alpha   90.00
_cell.angle_beta   90.00
_cell.angle_gamma   90.00
#
_symmetry.space_group_name_H-M   'P 1'
#
loop_
_entity.id
_entity.type
_entity.pdbx_description
1 polymer ?
#
loop_
_entity_poly.entity_id
_entity_poly.type
_entity_poly.pdbx_seq_one_letter_code
_entity_poly.pdbx_strand_id
1 'polypeptide(L)'
;IFLSKDLADKMFGGENPIGKIISFNKEIELTVKGTYAALPENCTMRPKAVISLPSIWSRRIGNYSWNGGDSWKEYIRLKQDIDLDELNKRIDMVVQQHIPRSDKLGITVMAKPVRDTYRGYDEVKRMRNIMLILGISILFITTLNYVLISISSLSRRAKSIGVHKCSGAGCLLYTSPSPRD
;
A
#
# COMPACT_ATOMS: atom_id res chain seq x y z
N ILE A 1 14.50 18.13 -18.20
CA ILE A 1 14.30 17.00 -17.31
C ILE A 1 14.80 17.31 -15.91
N PHE A 2 14.11 16.82 -14.87
CA PHE A 2 14.57 16.81 -13.49
C PHE A 2 14.88 15.37 -13.10
N LEU A 3 15.96 15.16 -12.34
CA LEU A 3 16.40 13.83 -11.92
C LEU A 3 16.29 13.68 -10.40
N SER A 4 15.99 12.46 -9.94
CA SER A 4 16.22 12.15 -8.52
C SER A 4 17.72 12.19 -8.23
N LYS A 5 18.09 12.60 -7.01
CA LYS A 5 19.51 12.68 -6.62
C LYS A 5 20.21 11.34 -6.82
N ASP A 6 19.59 10.24 -6.45
CA ASP A 6 20.15 8.88 -6.62
C ASP A 6 20.46 8.54 -8.09
N LEU A 7 19.59 8.99 -9.03
CA LEU A 7 19.82 8.76 -10.45
C LEU A 7 20.92 9.70 -10.97
N ALA A 8 20.91 10.96 -10.54
CA ALA A 8 21.93 11.92 -10.92
C ALA A 8 23.32 11.47 -10.47
N ASP A 9 23.47 11.00 -9.23
CA ASP A 9 24.74 10.51 -8.68
C ASP A 9 25.21 9.25 -9.44
N LYS A 10 24.30 8.35 -9.82
CA LYS A 10 24.64 7.17 -10.64
C LYS A 10 25.09 7.52 -12.05
N MET A 11 24.49 8.54 -12.67
CA MET A 11 24.78 8.93 -14.05
C MET A 11 26.02 9.82 -14.18
N PHE A 12 26.26 10.65 -13.18
CA PHE A 12 27.29 11.69 -13.24
C PHE A 12 28.39 11.57 -12.18
N GLY A 13 28.38 10.49 -11.37
CA GLY A 13 29.45 10.21 -10.40
C GLY A 13 29.61 11.27 -9.31
N GLY A 14 28.52 12.00 -8.96
CA GLY A 14 28.55 13.08 -7.97
C GLY A 14 28.91 14.47 -8.54
N GLU A 15 29.19 14.57 -9.84
CA GLU A 15 29.35 15.87 -10.49
C GLU A 15 28.01 16.60 -10.61
N ASN A 16 28.07 17.94 -10.72
CA ASN A 16 26.86 18.73 -10.93
C ASN A 16 26.18 18.37 -12.27
N PRO A 17 24.97 17.80 -12.25
CA PRO A 17 24.28 17.37 -13.45
C PRO A 17 23.57 18.50 -14.19
N ILE A 18 23.41 19.68 -13.57
CA ILE A 18 22.63 20.79 -14.14
C ILE A 18 23.28 21.31 -15.41
N GLY A 19 22.49 21.44 -16.47
CA GLY A 19 22.95 21.87 -17.78
C GLY A 19 23.49 20.75 -18.68
N LYS A 20 23.79 19.56 -18.13
CA LYS A 20 24.23 18.42 -18.93
C LYS A 20 23.07 17.87 -19.77
N ILE A 21 23.41 17.26 -20.90
CA ILE A 21 22.44 16.66 -21.82
C ILE A 21 22.39 15.16 -21.61
N ILE A 22 21.19 14.62 -21.55
CA ILE A 22 20.91 13.18 -21.46
C ILE A 22 20.15 12.75 -22.71
N SER A 23 20.57 11.67 -23.32
CA SER A 23 19.82 11.04 -24.41
C SER A 23 18.77 10.09 -23.86
N PHE A 24 17.52 10.32 -24.22
CA PHE A 24 16.39 9.43 -23.94
C PHE A 24 16.09 8.61 -25.19
N ASN A 25 16.06 7.29 -25.07
CA ASN A 25 15.88 6.33 -26.18
C ASN A 25 16.86 6.53 -27.37
N LYS A 26 18.02 7.12 -27.14
CA LYS A 26 19.04 7.45 -28.17
C LYS A 26 18.60 8.47 -29.23
N GLU A 27 17.41 9.01 -29.16
CA GLU A 27 16.84 9.91 -30.15
C GLU A 27 16.53 11.31 -29.61
N ILE A 28 16.24 11.39 -28.31
CA ILE A 28 15.73 12.61 -27.71
C ILE A 28 16.72 13.15 -26.71
N GLU A 29 17.27 14.33 -26.99
CA GLU A 29 18.16 15.04 -26.09
C GLU A 29 17.36 15.88 -25.10
N LEU A 30 17.62 15.69 -23.81
CA LEU A 30 16.98 16.40 -22.70
C LEU A 30 18.03 17.04 -21.84
N THR A 31 17.92 18.35 -21.62
CA THR A 31 18.81 19.09 -20.71
C THR A 31 18.34 18.91 -19.27
N VAL A 32 19.26 18.58 -18.38
CA VAL A 32 19.00 18.51 -16.94
C VAL A 32 18.82 19.93 -16.38
N LYS A 33 17.66 20.23 -15.83
CA LYS A 33 17.32 21.53 -15.25
C LYS A 33 17.46 21.56 -13.72
N GLY A 34 17.51 20.41 -13.09
CA GLY A 34 17.66 20.30 -11.65
C GLY A 34 17.58 18.88 -11.14
N THR A 35 17.83 18.75 -9.86
CA THR A 35 17.67 17.49 -9.12
C THR A 35 16.68 17.66 -7.98
N TYR A 36 16.06 16.58 -7.55
CA TYR A 36 15.18 16.55 -6.38
C TYR A 36 15.58 15.42 -5.43
N ALA A 37 15.27 15.57 -4.16
CA ALA A 37 15.54 14.55 -3.15
C ALA A 37 14.79 13.26 -3.48
N ALA A 38 15.43 12.11 -3.23
CA ALA A 38 14.77 10.82 -3.38
C ALA A 38 13.52 10.75 -2.49
N LEU A 39 12.43 10.24 -3.04
CA LEU A 39 11.20 10.06 -2.29
C LEU A 39 11.35 8.87 -1.34
N PRO A 40 10.69 8.91 -0.17
CA PRO A 40 10.75 7.82 0.82
C PRO A 40 10.32 6.47 0.24
N GLU A 41 10.87 5.38 0.78
CA GLU A 41 10.55 4.02 0.31
C GLU A 41 9.08 3.63 0.48
N ASN A 42 8.38 4.24 1.42
CA ASN A 42 6.95 4.05 1.63
C ASN A 42 6.06 4.85 0.67
N CYS A 43 6.65 5.57 -0.30
CA CYS A 43 5.91 6.30 -1.33
C CYS A 43 5.63 5.38 -2.53
N THR A 44 4.37 5.30 -2.93
CA THR A 44 3.93 4.49 -4.09
C THR A 44 4.44 5.06 -5.41
N MET A 45 4.60 6.38 -5.48
CA MET A 45 5.07 7.12 -6.64
C MET A 45 6.51 7.54 -6.40
N ARG A 46 7.46 6.86 -7.04
CA ARG A 46 8.89 7.18 -6.94
C ARG A 46 9.50 7.35 -8.33
N PRO A 47 9.13 8.41 -9.03
CA PRO A 47 9.76 8.70 -10.32
C PRO A 47 11.25 8.95 -10.10
N LYS A 48 12.09 8.39 -10.94
CA LYS A 48 13.53 8.65 -10.95
C LYS A 48 13.88 9.84 -11.82
N ALA A 49 13.01 10.17 -12.76
CA ALA A 49 13.13 11.32 -13.64
C ALA A 49 11.75 11.91 -13.92
N VAL A 50 11.68 13.22 -14.05
CA VAL A 50 10.47 13.97 -14.37
C VAL A 50 10.74 14.85 -15.59
N ILE A 51 9.89 14.72 -16.60
CA ILE A 51 9.99 15.52 -17.83
C ILE A 51 8.74 16.41 -17.88
N SER A 52 8.90 17.65 -18.33
CA SER A 52 7.76 18.55 -18.48
C SER A 52 6.85 18.07 -19.61
N LEU A 53 5.53 18.17 -19.42
CA LEU A 53 4.55 17.76 -20.42
C LEU A 53 4.71 18.49 -21.77
N PRO A 54 4.99 19.81 -21.83
CA PRO A 54 5.30 20.49 -23.08
C PRO A 54 6.51 19.91 -23.83
N SER A 55 7.55 19.49 -23.09
CA SER A 55 8.72 18.84 -23.72
C SER A 55 8.39 17.48 -24.32
N ILE A 56 7.48 16.75 -23.69
CA ILE A 56 7.00 15.46 -24.21
C ILE A 56 6.19 15.69 -25.49
N TRP A 57 5.27 16.64 -25.49
CA TRP A 57 4.44 16.96 -26.66
C TRP A 57 5.24 17.49 -27.83
N SER A 58 6.14 18.43 -27.62
CA SER A 58 6.98 19.01 -28.68
C SER A 58 7.88 17.98 -29.34
N ARG A 59 8.26 16.92 -28.63
CA ARG A 59 9.13 15.84 -29.11
C ARG A 59 8.37 14.60 -29.56
N ARG A 60 7.01 14.62 -29.53
CA ARG A 60 6.14 13.49 -29.89
C ARG A 60 6.48 12.20 -29.13
N ILE A 61 6.82 12.32 -27.85
CA ILE A 61 7.10 11.19 -26.99
C ILE A 61 5.75 10.60 -26.53
N GLY A 62 5.37 9.45 -27.04
CA GLY A 62 4.10 8.80 -26.70
C GLY A 62 2.92 9.20 -27.58
N ASN A 63 1.85 8.44 -27.50
CA ASN A 63 0.60 8.69 -28.21
C ASN A 63 -0.43 9.30 -27.25
N TYR A 64 -0.77 10.57 -27.45
CA TYR A 64 -1.72 11.35 -26.63
C TYR A 64 -3.08 11.51 -27.28
N SER A 65 -3.41 10.71 -28.28
CA SER A 65 -4.74 10.75 -28.88
C SER A 65 -5.75 9.97 -28.04
N TRP A 66 -7.01 10.32 -28.16
CA TRP A 66 -8.13 9.60 -27.54
C TRP A 66 -8.22 8.13 -28.00
N ASN A 67 -7.62 7.79 -29.13
CA ASN A 67 -7.52 6.45 -29.69
C ASN A 67 -6.15 5.82 -29.45
N GLY A 68 -5.36 6.35 -28.55
CA GLY A 68 -4.03 5.85 -28.24
C GLY A 68 -4.06 4.52 -27.50
N GLY A 69 -3.01 3.70 -27.72
CA GLY A 69 -2.86 2.40 -27.06
C GLY A 69 -2.02 2.43 -25.78
N ASP A 70 -1.55 3.57 -25.34
CA ASP A 70 -0.68 3.70 -24.17
C ASP A 70 -1.49 3.75 -22.86
N SER A 71 -0.97 3.07 -21.85
CA SER A 71 -1.51 3.12 -20.49
C SER A 71 -0.83 4.20 -19.67
N TRP A 72 -1.58 5.20 -19.26
CA TRP A 72 -1.09 6.29 -18.42
C TRP A 72 -1.67 6.21 -17.02
N LYS A 73 -0.86 6.55 -16.03
CA LYS A 73 -1.34 6.82 -14.67
C LYS A 73 -1.28 8.32 -14.46
N GLU A 74 -2.43 8.93 -14.38
CA GLU A 74 -2.55 10.36 -14.17
C GLU A 74 -2.89 10.67 -12.73
N TYR A 75 -2.34 11.76 -12.21
CA TYR A 75 -2.61 12.24 -10.87
C TYR A 75 -3.06 13.68 -10.95
N ILE A 76 -4.18 13.95 -10.32
CA ILE A 76 -4.75 15.29 -10.24
C ILE A 76 -4.85 15.73 -8.79
N ARG A 77 -4.58 16.98 -8.55
CA ARG A 77 -4.81 17.62 -7.25
C ARG A 77 -6.15 18.34 -7.32
N LEU A 78 -7.12 17.87 -6.56
CA LEU A 78 -8.42 18.50 -6.46
C LEU A 78 -8.39 19.69 -5.50
N LYS A 79 -9.25 20.69 -5.74
CA LYS A 79 -9.57 21.70 -4.75
C LYS A 79 -10.36 21.04 -3.62
N GLN A 80 -10.38 21.68 -2.43
CA GLN A 80 -11.22 21.21 -1.33
C GLN A 80 -12.71 21.20 -1.75
N ASP A 81 -13.46 20.24 -1.19
CA ASP A 81 -14.92 20.12 -1.34
C ASP A 81 -15.45 19.72 -2.73
N ILE A 82 -14.68 18.99 -3.51
CA ILE A 82 -15.19 18.36 -4.73
C ILE A 82 -15.76 16.97 -4.40
N ASP A 83 -17.01 16.75 -4.74
CA ASP A 83 -17.62 15.43 -4.73
C ASP A 83 -17.03 14.55 -5.84
N LEU A 84 -16.46 13.41 -5.43
CA LEU A 84 -15.84 12.45 -6.36
C LEU A 84 -16.88 11.82 -7.31
N ASP A 85 -18.09 11.62 -6.86
CA ASP A 85 -19.14 11.03 -7.70
C ASP A 85 -19.57 11.99 -8.79
N GLU A 86 -19.69 13.28 -8.45
CA GLU A 86 -19.97 14.32 -9.45
C GLU A 86 -18.80 14.47 -10.44
N LEU A 87 -17.56 14.45 -9.93
CA LEU A 87 -16.37 14.47 -10.78
C LEU A 87 -16.35 13.30 -11.76
N ASN A 88 -16.61 12.09 -11.28
CA ASN A 88 -16.62 10.89 -12.11
C ASN A 88 -17.72 10.93 -13.19
N LYS A 89 -18.90 11.46 -12.86
CA LYS A 89 -19.94 11.69 -13.87
C LYS A 89 -19.48 12.66 -14.97
N ARG A 90 -18.77 13.73 -14.60
CA ARG A 90 -18.21 14.69 -15.57
C ARG A 90 -17.12 14.08 -16.42
N ILE A 91 -16.23 13.24 -15.81
CA ILE A 91 -15.21 12.50 -16.55
C ILE A 91 -15.86 11.56 -17.57
N ASP A 92 -16.88 10.81 -17.16
CA ASP A 92 -17.60 9.89 -18.03
C ASP A 92 -18.24 10.62 -19.22
N MET A 93 -18.90 11.77 -18.99
CA MET A 93 -19.43 12.59 -20.08
C MET A 93 -18.35 13.03 -21.08
N VAL A 94 -17.17 13.43 -20.60
CA VAL A 94 -16.06 13.83 -21.48
C VAL A 94 -15.52 12.61 -22.26
N VAL A 95 -15.41 11.48 -21.62
CA VAL A 95 -14.96 10.23 -22.27
C VAL A 95 -15.94 9.82 -23.37
N GLN A 96 -17.24 9.83 -23.09
CA GLN A 96 -18.28 9.50 -24.08
C GLN A 96 -18.31 10.48 -25.24
N GLN A 97 -18.04 11.76 -24.99
CA GLN A 97 -17.97 12.78 -26.06
C GLN A 97 -16.80 12.51 -27.04
N HIS A 98 -15.65 12.05 -26.54
CA HIS A 98 -14.46 11.84 -27.36
C HIS A 98 -14.32 10.39 -27.85
N ILE A 99 -14.90 9.45 -27.12
CA ILE A 99 -14.94 8.02 -27.47
C ILE A 99 -16.40 7.53 -27.42
N PRO A 100 -17.21 7.82 -28.45
CA PRO A 100 -18.65 7.51 -28.46
C PRO A 100 -19.04 6.04 -28.29
N ARG A 101 -18.04 5.14 -28.33
CA ARG A 101 -18.21 3.69 -28.13
C ARG A 101 -17.46 3.16 -26.91
N SER A 102 -17.12 4.04 -25.96
CA SER A 102 -16.37 3.67 -24.74
C SER A 102 -17.03 2.53 -23.98
N ASP A 103 -18.35 2.55 -23.82
CA ASP A 103 -19.11 1.48 -23.16
C ASP A 103 -18.97 0.13 -23.88
N LYS A 104 -19.01 0.13 -25.20
CA LYS A 104 -18.85 -1.10 -26.00
C LYS A 104 -17.43 -1.62 -25.99
N LEU A 105 -16.45 -0.73 -25.83
CA LEU A 105 -15.03 -1.07 -25.76
C LEU A 105 -14.60 -1.40 -24.32
N GLY A 106 -15.48 -1.26 -23.32
CA GLY A 106 -15.16 -1.48 -21.92
C GLY A 106 -14.18 -0.46 -21.35
N ILE A 107 -14.08 0.72 -21.96
CA ILE A 107 -13.21 1.79 -21.51
C ILE A 107 -13.90 2.57 -20.40
N THR A 108 -13.39 2.46 -19.19
CA THR A 108 -13.88 3.23 -18.04
C THR A 108 -12.74 4.05 -17.45
N VAL A 109 -12.95 5.35 -17.36
CA VAL A 109 -12.01 6.28 -16.72
C VAL A 109 -12.68 6.83 -15.48
N MET A 110 -12.02 6.70 -14.33
CA MET A 110 -12.54 7.21 -13.07
C MET A 110 -11.43 7.75 -12.18
N ALA A 111 -11.72 8.82 -11.47
CA ALA A 111 -10.89 9.34 -10.41
C ALA A 111 -11.09 8.53 -9.12
N LYS A 112 -10.02 8.14 -8.49
CA LYS A 112 -10.02 7.44 -7.19
C LYS A 112 -9.01 8.10 -6.27
N PRO A 113 -9.26 8.13 -4.94
CA PRO A 113 -8.24 8.56 -4.01
C PRO A 113 -6.97 7.71 -4.16
N VAL A 114 -5.81 8.34 -4.10
CA VAL A 114 -4.51 7.63 -4.24
C VAL A 114 -4.38 6.51 -3.21
N ARG A 115 -4.90 6.73 -1.98
CA ARG A 115 -4.93 5.71 -0.92
C ARG A 115 -5.67 4.45 -1.34
N ASP A 116 -6.83 4.61 -1.98
CA ASP A 116 -7.69 3.48 -2.36
C ASP A 116 -7.12 2.74 -3.57
N THR A 117 -6.47 3.47 -4.47
CA THR A 117 -5.72 2.88 -5.57
C THR A 117 -4.62 1.95 -5.05
N TYR A 118 -3.84 2.39 -4.05
CA TYR A 118 -2.81 1.54 -3.44
C TYR A 118 -3.40 0.28 -2.79
N ARG A 119 -4.46 0.44 -2.00
CA ARG A 119 -5.16 -0.68 -1.35
C ARG A 119 -5.81 -1.65 -2.34
N GLY A 120 -6.10 -1.17 -3.54
CA GLY A 120 -6.70 -1.94 -4.63
C GLY A 120 -5.72 -2.87 -5.35
N TYR A 121 -4.40 -2.68 -5.25
CA TYR A 121 -3.42 -3.56 -5.89
C TYR A 121 -3.53 -4.99 -5.36
N ASP A 122 -3.52 -5.96 -6.28
CA ASP A 122 -3.68 -7.38 -5.93
C ASP A 122 -2.54 -7.90 -5.04
N GLU A 123 -1.34 -7.37 -5.21
CA GLU A 123 -0.20 -7.66 -4.34
C GLU A 123 -0.45 -7.21 -2.89
N VAL A 124 -1.01 -6.01 -2.71
CA VAL A 124 -1.34 -5.46 -1.38
C VAL A 124 -2.46 -6.26 -0.73
N LYS A 125 -3.49 -6.62 -1.50
CA LYS A 125 -4.59 -7.49 -1.01
C LYS A 125 -4.06 -8.88 -0.60
N ARG A 126 -3.21 -9.47 -1.42
CA ARG A 126 -2.57 -10.77 -1.14
C ARG A 126 -1.74 -10.71 0.14
N MET A 127 -0.87 -9.70 0.27
CA MET A 127 -0.04 -9.50 1.45
C MET A 127 -0.91 -9.34 2.72
N ARG A 128 -1.94 -8.51 2.65
CA ARG A 128 -2.89 -8.33 3.76
C ARG A 128 -3.55 -9.65 4.16
N ASN A 129 -4.01 -10.43 3.21
CA ASN A 129 -4.67 -11.71 3.49
C ASN A 129 -3.70 -12.72 4.11
N ILE A 130 -2.47 -12.79 3.64
CA ILE A 130 -1.42 -13.63 4.24
C ILE A 130 -1.17 -13.21 5.70
N MET A 131 -1.02 -11.92 5.97
CA MET A 131 -0.81 -11.41 7.33
C MET A 131 -1.99 -11.69 8.25
N LEU A 132 -3.24 -11.60 7.74
CA LEU A 132 -4.43 -11.96 8.51
C LEU A 132 -4.45 -13.44 8.88
N ILE A 133 -4.17 -14.33 7.93
CA ILE A 133 -4.14 -15.77 8.16
C ILE A 133 -3.06 -16.12 9.20
N LEU A 134 -1.87 -15.56 9.05
CA LEU A 134 -0.78 -15.75 10.02
C LEU A 134 -1.17 -15.25 11.42
N GLY A 135 -1.76 -14.07 11.52
CA GLY A 135 -2.22 -13.50 12.78
C GLY A 135 -3.27 -14.36 13.48
N ILE A 136 -4.26 -14.84 12.73
CA ILE A 136 -5.29 -15.74 13.24
C ILE A 136 -4.68 -17.08 13.69
N SER A 137 -3.73 -17.63 12.92
CA SER A 137 -3.05 -18.87 13.26
C SER A 137 -2.26 -18.77 14.56
N ILE A 138 -1.52 -17.67 14.74
CA ILE A 138 -0.76 -17.40 15.97
C ILE A 138 -1.72 -17.26 17.16
N LEU A 139 -2.81 -16.52 16.99
CA LEU A 139 -3.83 -16.35 18.03
C LEU A 139 -4.43 -17.70 18.43
N PHE A 140 -4.74 -18.56 17.47
CA PHE A 140 -5.27 -19.88 17.71
C PHE A 140 -4.30 -20.76 18.50
N ILE A 141 -3.03 -20.80 18.08
CA ILE A 141 -2.00 -21.58 18.77
C ILE A 141 -1.79 -21.10 20.21
N THR A 142 -1.73 -19.79 20.41
CA THR A 142 -1.55 -19.21 21.76
C THR A 142 -2.74 -19.48 22.65
N THR A 143 -3.96 -19.44 22.10
CA THR A 143 -5.19 -19.78 22.83
C THR A 143 -5.20 -21.25 23.23
N LEU A 144 -4.87 -22.18 22.32
CA LEU A 144 -4.75 -23.60 22.64
C LEU A 144 -3.71 -23.84 23.74
N ASN A 145 -2.55 -23.20 23.64
CA ASN A 145 -1.49 -23.35 24.64
C ASN A 145 -1.97 -22.86 26.02
N TYR A 146 -2.67 -21.71 26.08
CA TYR A 146 -3.26 -21.22 27.31
C TYR A 146 -4.30 -22.19 27.90
N VAL A 147 -5.18 -22.74 27.05
CA VAL A 147 -6.18 -23.73 27.49
C VAL A 147 -5.53 -24.98 28.06
N LEU A 148 -4.49 -25.51 27.39
CA LEU A 148 -3.76 -26.69 27.87
C LEU A 148 -3.09 -26.46 29.24
N ILE A 149 -2.47 -25.29 29.41
CA ILE A 149 -1.86 -24.91 30.71
C ILE A 149 -2.94 -24.80 31.79
N SER A 150 -4.07 -24.17 31.47
CA SER A 150 -5.18 -23.99 32.38
C SER A 150 -5.78 -25.32 32.83
N ILE A 151 -6.01 -26.25 31.89
CA ILE A 151 -6.50 -27.61 32.19
C ILE A 151 -5.51 -28.37 33.06
N SER A 152 -4.22 -28.31 32.70
CA SER A 152 -3.15 -28.97 33.46
C SER A 152 -3.07 -28.45 34.90
N SER A 153 -3.20 -27.14 35.09
CA SER A 153 -3.24 -26.50 36.40
C SER A 153 -4.48 -26.93 37.22
N LEU A 154 -5.64 -26.97 36.56
CA LEU A 154 -6.89 -27.40 37.19
C LEU A 154 -6.82 -28.87 37.63
N SER A 155 -6.26 -29.75 36.81
CA SER A 155 -6.07 -31.16 37.10
C SER A 155 -5.15 -31.37 38.33
N ARG A 156 -4.06 -30.59 38.46
CA ARG A 156 -3.22 -30.64 39.65
C ARG A 156 -3.93 -30.18 40.91
N ARG A 157 -4.71 -29.12 40.84
CA ARG A 157 -5.52 -28.62 41.96
C ARG A 157 -6.60 -29.64 42.36
N ALA A 158 -7.29 -30.26 41.42
CA ALA A 158 -8.28 -31.29 41.67
C ALA A 158 -7.69 -32.49 42.41
N LYS A 159 -6.50 -32.95 42.00
CA LYS A 159 -5.76 -34.04 42.66
C LYS A 159 -5.39 -33.66 44.10
N SER A 160 -4.88 -32.45 44.34
CA SER A 160 -4.56 -31.97 45.69
C SER A 160 -5.80 -31.88 46.58
N ILE A 161 -6.91 -31.35 46.05
CA ILE A 161 -8.18 -31.26 46.75
C ILE A 161 -8.71 -32.67 47.07
N GLY A 162 -8.59 -33.64 46.16
CA GLY A 162 -8.96 -35.01 46.36
C GLY A 162 -8.20 -35.69 47.52
N VAL A 163 -6.88 -35.53 47.57
CA VAL A 163 -6.02 -36.06 48.65
C VAL A 163 -6.43 -35.44 49.99
N HIS A 164 -6.58 -34.12 50.07
CA HIS A 164 -6.98 -33.45 51.30
C HIS A 164 -8.39 -33.90 51.79
N LYS A 165 -9.31 -34.14 50.84
CA LYS A 165 -10.64 -34.64 51.19
C LYS A 165 -10.62 -36.05 51.76
N CYS A 166 -9.78 -36.92 51.18
CA CYS A 166 -9.60 -38.27 51.71
C CYS A 166 -8.90 -38.28 53.10
N SER A 167 -8.13 -37.23 53.42
CA SER A 167 -7.46 -37.03 54.72
C SER A 167 -8.36 -36.32 55.75
N GLY A 168 -9.69 -36.15 55.49
CA GLY A 168 -10.61 -35.58 56.42
C GLY A 168 -10.68 -34.06 56.49
N ALA A 169 -10.13 -33.36 55.54
CA ALA A 169 -10.15 -31.89 55.52
C ALA A 169 -11.56 -31.34 55.30
N GLY A 170 -12.02 -30.47 56.18
CA GLY A 170 -13.32 -29.82 56.10
C GLY A 170 -13.43 -28.76 54.99
N CYS A 171 -14.67 -28.40 54.64
CA CYS A 171 -15.01 -27.52 53.53
C CYS A 171 -14.36 -26.10 53.64
N LEU A 172 -14.14 -25.62 54.85
CA LEU A 172 -13.52 -24.33 55.12
C LEU A 172 -12.08 -24.19 54.61
N LEU A 173 -11.34 -25.26 54.43
CA LEU A 173 -9.96 -25.23 53.97
C LEU A 173 -9.85 -24.86 52.46
N TYR A 174 -10.96 -25.00 51.68
CA TYR A 174 -10.98 -24.70 50.26
C TYR A 174 -11.60 -23.36 49.94
N THR A 175 -12.28 -22.74 50.87
CA THR A 175 -12.97 -21.46 50.71
C THR A 175 -12.19 -20.28 51.31
N SER A 176 -11.15 -20.55 52.10
CA SER A 176 -10.28 -19.48 52.61
C SER A 176 -9.42 -18.93 51.49
N PRO A 177 -9.43 -17.58 51.25
CA PRO A 177 -8.49 -16.99 50.33
C PRO A 177 -7.06 -17.25 50.87
N SER A 178 -6.17 -17.79 49.98
CA SER A 178 -4.76 -17.92 50.32
C SER A 178 -4.21 -16.59 50.77
N PRO A 179 -3.49 -16.50 51.91
CA PRO A 179 -2.80 -15.28 52.24
C PRO A 179 -1.83 -14.97 51.09
N ARG A 180 -1.93 -13.78 50.56
CA ARG A 180 -0.97 -13.27 49.58
C ARG A 180 0.37 -13.07 50.33
N ASP A 181 1.37 -13.75 49.86
CA ASP A 181 2.77 -13.33 50.04
C ASP A 181 3.06 -12.13 49.13
#